data_7a8f7f890b51b072d09550ef0b0c079d
#
_entry.id   7a8f7f890b51b072d09550ef0b0c079d
#
_cell.length_a   1.000
_cell.length_b   1.000
_cell.length_c   1.000
_cell.angle_alpha   90.00
_cell.angle_beta   90.00
_cell.angle_gamma   90.00
#
_symmetry.space_group_name_H-M   'P 1'
#
loop_
_entity.id
_entity.type
_entity.pdbx_description
1 polymer ?
#
loop_
_entity_poly.entity_id
_entity_poly.type
_entity_poly.pdbx_seq_one_letter_code
_entity_poly.pdbx_strand_id
1 'polypeptide(L)'
;MYPIVKKRVLNETVTLMEVQAPLVARKAMPGQFIIFRIDEEGERVPLTIAGYDREKGTVTIIFQKVGYTTEKLDSLNEGDSLLDFVGPLGEPTKTEGIHRCAVIGGGLGVAIAYPQAKALHDAGAEVDLIVGFRNEHLIILKDELEAACTNLIIMTDDGSNGNKGFVTQALQKQIEDGRDYDTVIAIGPLPMMKAVSEMTRPLKIKTIVSMNPIMIDGTGMCGGCRLTVGGETKFACVDGPDFDGHLVDFDEAMARGRMFRAEEARAKEKHFCNLTGEAR
;
A
#
# COMPACT_ATOMS: atom_id res chain seq x y z
N MET A 1 -20.08 4.52 -14.23
CA MET A 1 -18.76 4.09 -14.77
C MET A 1 -17.75 5.17 -14.45
N TYR A 2 -16.50 4.81 -14.23
CA TYR A 2 -15.42 5.68 -13.75
C TYR A 2 -14.30 5.69 -14.79
N PRO A 3 -14.18 6.74 -15.65
CA PRO A 3 -13.19 6.81 -16.72
C PRO A 3 -11.77 6.88 -16.19
N ILE A 4 -10.86 6.17 -16.85
CA ILE A 4 -9.41 6.30 -16.67
C ILE A 4 -8.96 7.51 -17.50
N VAL A 5 -8.45 8.54 -16.84
CA VAL A 5 -8.06 9.80 -17.48
C VAL A 5 -6.56 9.92 -17.70
N LYS A 6 -5.78 9.06 -17.03
CA LYS A 6 -4.33 8.97 -17.23
C LYS A 6 -3.82 7.59 -16.87
N LYS A 7 -2.84 7.10 -17.63
CA LYS A 7 -2.10 5.88 -17.37
C LYS A 7 -0.60 6.14 -17.50
N ARG A 8 0.18 5.71 -16.50
CA ARG A 8 1.65 5.78 -16.50
C ARG A 8 2.23 4.44 -16.03
N VAL A 9 2.97 3.78 -16.89
CA VAL A 9 3.74 2.59 -16.51
C VAL A 9 4.97 3.07 -15.73
N LEU A 10 5.09 2.67 -14.47
CA LEU A 10 6.19 3.06 -13.59
C LEU A 10 7.41 2.15 -13.76
N ASN A 11 7.17 0.86 -13.91
CA ASN A 11 8.15 -0.15 -14.30
C ASN A 11 7.42 -1.34 -14.96
N GLU A 12 8.12 -2.42 -15.28
CA GLU A 12 7.57 -3.59 -15.95
C GLU A 12 6.38 -4.26 -15.22
N THR A 13 6.27 -4.08 -13.90
CA THR A 13 5.24 -4.72 -13.06
C THR A 13 4.27 -3.76 -12.39
N VAL A 14 4.53 -2.45 -12.39
CA VAL A 14 3.75 -1.45 -11.65
C VAL A 14 3.21 -0.37 -12.56
N THR A 15 1.93 -0.10 -12.44
CA THR A 15 1.21 0.92 -13.21
C THR A 15 0.49 1.90 -12.28
N LEU A 16 0.51 3.17 -12.67
CA LEU A 16 -0.26 4.25 -12.08
C LEU A 16 -1.43 4.59 -13.01
N MET A 17 -2.62 4.75 -12.45
CA MET A 17 -3.79 5.27 -13.16
C MET A 17 -4.45 6.40 -12.37
N GLU A 18 -4.91 7.43 -13.07
CA GLU A 18 -5.82 8.44 -12.52
C GLU A 18 -7.23 8.15 -13.04
N VAL A 19 -8.17 8.03 -12.09
CA VAL A 19 -9.57 7.68 -12.37
C VAL A 19 -10.46 8.87 -12.03
N GLN A 20 -11.38 9.22 -12.92
CA GLN A 20 -12.36 10.28 -12.70
C GLN A 20 -13.40 9.81 -11.68
N ALA A 21 -13.29 10.27 -10.45
CA ALA A 21 -14.15 9.89 -9.32
C ALA A 21 -14.35 11.08 -8.36
N PRO A 22 -15.09 12.13 -8.77
CA PRO A 22 -15.14 13.42 -8.05
C PRO A 22 -15.73 13.31 -6.64
N LEU A 23 -16.66 12.39 -6.39
CA LEU A 23 -17.24 12.19 -5.06
C LEU A 23 -16.22 11.56 -4.10
N VAL A 24 -15.36 10.66 -4.60
CA VAL A 24 -14.27 10.04 -3.84
C VAL A 24 -13.16 11.07 -3.62
N ALA A 25 -12.68 11.73 -4.68
CA ALA A 25 -11.61 12.71 -4.63
C ALA A 25 -11.87 13.84 -3.61
N ARG A 26 -13.12 14.30 -3.55
CA ARG A 26 -13.53 15.38 -2.63
C ARG A 26 -13.32 15.02 -1.16
N LYS A 27 -13.49 13.74 -0.78
CA LYS A 27 -13.44 13.27 0.61
C LYS A 27 -12.19 12.46 0.94
N ALA A 28 -11.40 12.11 -0.08
CA ALA A 28 -10.20 11.30 0.10
C ALA A 28 -9.18 11.95 1.05
N MET A 29 -8.59 11.11 1.89
CA MET A 29 -7.52 11.43 2.83
C MET A 29 -6.41 10.38 2.72
N PRO A 30 -5.16 10.70 3.10
CA PRO A 30 -4.06 9.74 3.15
C PRO A 30 -4.39 8.53 4.03
N GLY A 31 -3.90 7.34 3.65
CA GLY A 31 -4.16 6.08 4.36
C GLY A 31 -5.47 5.39 3.97
N GLN A 32 -6.39 6.09 3.33
CA GLN A 32 -7.63 5.50 2.85
C GLN A 32 -7.46 4.73 1.54
N PHE A 33 -8.42 3.90 1.19
CA PHE A 33 -8.42 3.06 0.00
C PHE A 33 -9.77 3.11 -0.72
N ILE A 34 -9.82 2.53 -1.90
CA ILE A 34 -11.03 2.28 -2.69
C ILE A 34 -11.17 0.78 -2.94
N ILE A 35 -12.37 0.35 -3.28
CA ILE A 35 -12.60 -0.94 -3.90
C ILE A 35 -13.09 -0.69 -5.32
N PHE A 36 -12.40 -1.26 -6.29
CA PHE A 36 -12.81 -1.20 -7.69
C PHE A 36 -13.32 -2.54 -8.20
N ARG A 37 -14.06 -2.48 -9.29
CA ARG A 37 -14.46 -3.63 -10.11
C ARG A 37 -14.43 -3.20 -11.58
N ILE A 38 -13.82 -4.00 -12.44
CA ILE A 38 -13.64 -3.64 -13.85
C ILE A 38 -14.95 -3.74 -14.61
N ASP A 39 -15.64 -4.87 -14.50
CA ASP A 39 -16.88 -5.19 -15.18
C ASP A 39 -17.78 -6.09 -14.31
N GLU A 40 -18.90 -6.55 -14.85
CA GLU A 40 -19.89 -7.33 -14.09
C GLU A 40 -19.37 -8.68 -13.60
N GLU A 41 -18.43 -9.29 -14.32
CA GLU A 41 -17.78 -10.55 -13.95
C GLU A 41 -16.51 -10.33 -13.11
N GLY A 42 -16.10 -9.06 -12.93
CA GLY A 42 -14.89 -8.66 -12.24
C GLY A 42 -14.95 -8.87 -10.74
N GLU A 43 -13.82 -9.22 -10.16
CA GLU A 43 -13.63 -9.26 -8.71
C GLU A 43 -13.60 -7.85 -8.11
N ARG A 44 -13.96 -7.76 -6.85
CA ARG A 44 -13.81 -6.53 -6.05
C ARG A 44 -12.43 -6.53 -5.41
N VAL A 45 -11.61 -5.55 -5.75
CA VAL A 45 -10.22 -5.47 -5.30
C VAL A 45 -9.96 -4.14 -4.59
N PRO A 46 -9.39 -4.15 -3.37
CA PRO A 46 -8.99 -2.94 -2.67
C PRO A 46 -7.68 -2.40 -3.23
N LEU A 47 -7.62 -1.08 -3.45
CA LEU A 47 -6.38 -0.37 -3.75
C LEU A 47 -6.31 0.91 -2.92
N THR A 48 -5.15 1.17 -2.36
CA THR A 48 -4.92 2.41 -1.60
C THR A 48 -4.98 3.62 -2.53
N ILE A 49 -5.53 4.71 -2.01
CA ILE A 49 -5.53 6.02 -2.66
C ILE A 49 -4.10 6.57 -2.58
N ALA A 50 -3.35 6.49 -3.69
CA ALA A 50 -1.98 6.99 -3.78
C ALA A 50 -1.93 8.52 -3.97
N GLY A 51 -3.03 9.12 -4.39
CA GLY A 51 -3.19 10.56 -4.55
C GLY A 51 -4.60 10.94 -4.97
N TYR A 52 -4.90 12.21 -4.89
CA TYR A 52 -6.18 12.76 -5.34
C TYR A 52 -6.04 14.23 -5.71
N ASP A 53 -6.81 14.66 -6.70
CA ASP A 53 -6.96 16.05 -7.11
C ASP A 53 -8.43 16.44 -6.96
N ARG A 54 -8.73 17.32 -6.00
CA ARG A 54 -10.10 17.75 -5.70
C ARG A 54 -10.69 18.66 -6.76
N GLU A 55 -9.85 19.44 -7.45
CA GLU A 55 -10.28 20.36 -8.51
C GLU A 55 -10.62 19.60 -9.78
N LYS A 56 -9.75 18.67 -10.19
CA LYS A 56 -9.99 17.80 -11.34
C LYS A 56 -10.99 16.68 -11.02
N GLY A 57 -11.21 16.36 -9.74
CA GLY A 57 -12.07 15.26 -9.31
C GLY A 57 -11.49 13.90 -9.64
N THR A 58 -10.15 13.75 -9.60
CA THR A 58 -9.47 12.50 -9.92
C THR A 58 -8.87 11.84 -8.69
N VAL A 59 -8.79 10.51 -8.71
CA VAL A 59 -8.13 9.69 -7.72
C VAL A 59 -7.02 8.89 -8.39
N THR A 60 -5.83 8.92 -7.82
CA THR A 60 -4.67 8.15 -8.29
C THR A 60 -4.61 6.82 -7.55
N ILE A 61 -4.52 5.74 -8.32
CA ILE A 61 -4.24 4.39 -7.83
C ILE A 61 -2.93 3.90 -8.45
N ILE A 62 -2.16 3.14 -7.66
CA ILE A 62 -0.92 2.49 -8.10
C ILE A 62 -1.03 1.02 -7.74
N PHE A 63 -0.81 0.15 -8.70
CA PHE A 63 -0.98 -1.28 -8.51
C PHE A 63 0.11 -2.08 -9.21
N GLN A 64 0.35 -3.27 -8.68
CA GLN A 64 1.26 -4.24 -9.27
C GLN A 64 0.48 -5.34 -9.97
N LYS A 65 0.97 -5.75 -11.14
CA LYS A 65 0.45 -6.88 -11.92
C LYS A 65 0.84 -8.20 -11.24
N VAL A 66 -0.01 -8.71 -10.37
CA VAL A 66 0.28 -9.94 -9.58
C VAL A 66 -0.71 -11.07 -9.84
N GLY A 67 -1.89 -10.77 -10.42
CA GLY A 67 -2.93 -11.73 -10.68
C GLY A 67 -3.88 -11.25 -11.77
N TYR A 68 -4.87 -12.09 -12.08
CA TYR A 68 -5.82 -11.88 -13.17
C TYR A 68 -6.41 -10.46 -13.21
N THR A 69 -6.98 -10.01 -12.09
CA THR A 69 -7.69 -8.73 -12.04
C THR A 69 -6.75 -7.55 -12.26
N THR A 70 -5.52 -7.59 -11.71
CA THR A 70 -4.54 -6.51 -11.89
C THR A 70 -3.88 -6.54 -13.28
N GLU A 71 -3.73 -7.70 -13.90
CA GLU A 71 -3.30 -7.84 -15.30
C GLU A 71 -4.39 -7.31 -16.26
N LYS A 72 -5.67 -7.63 -15.99
CA LYS A 72 -6.81 -7.09 -16.74
C LYS A 72 -6.94 -5.58 -16.56
N LEU A 73 -6.73 -5.04 -15.34
CA LEU A 73 -6.70 -3.61 -15.10
C LEU A 73 -5.59 -2.92 -15.90
N ASP A 74 -4.39 -3.53 -15.93
CA ASP A 74 -3.27 -2.98 -16.72
C ASP A 74 -3.53 -2.99 -18.23
N SER A 75 -4.39 -3.85 -18.74
CA SER A 75 -4.76 -3.87 -20.17
C SER A 75 -5.66 -2.69 -20.59
N LEU A 76 -6.32 -2.03 -19.63
CA LEU A 76 -7.14 -0.85 -19.89
C LEU A 76 -6.27 0.38 -20.20
N ASN A 77 -6.82 1.29 -21.00
CA ASN A 77 -6.16 2.50 -21.46
C ASN A 77 -6.91 3.76 -21.02
N GLU A 78 -6.31 4.90 -21.27
CA GLU A 78 -6.99 6.19 -21.12
C GLU A 78 -8.24 6.22 -22.00
N GLY A 79 -9.37 6.62 -21.41
CA GLY A 79 -10.70 6.59 -22.03
C GLY A 79 -11.54 5.36 -21.69
N ASP A 80 -10.92 4.25 -21.30
CA ASP A 80 -11.64 3.09 -20.76
C ASP A 80 -12.25 3.41 -19.39
N SER A 81 -13.17 2.59 -18.91
CA SER A 81 -13.88 2.86 -17.66
C SER A 81 -13.95 1.64 -16.77
N LEU A 82 -13.86 1.88 -15.45
CA LEU A 82 -14.20 0.91 -14.42
C LEU A 82 -15.70 0.94 -14.13
N LEU A 83 -16.27 -0.22 -13.83
CA LEU A 83 -17.69 -0.34 -13.49
C LEU A 83 -17.98 0.26 -12.12
N ASP A 84 -17.24 -0.16 -11.09
CA ASP A 84 -17.35 0.34 -9.73
C ASP A 84 -16.04 0.96 -9.25
N PHE A 85 -16.17 2.01 -8.43
CA PHE A 85 -15.06 2.67 -7.75
C PHE A 85 -15.58 3.25 -6.43
N VAL A 86 -15.60 2.40 -5.41
CA VAL A 86 -16.25 2.68 -4.13
C VAL A 86 -15.25 3.21 -3.13
N GLY A 87 -15.52 4.36 -2.54
CA GLY A 87 -14.64 4.97 -1.53
C GLY A 87 -14.98 6.44 -1.24
N PRO A 88 -14.14 7.14 -0.47
CA PRO A 88 -13.00 6.57 0.26
C PRO A 88 -13.47 5.63 1.37
N LEU A 89 -12.69 4.58 1.62
CA LEU A 89 -12.93 3.56 2.64
C LEU A 89 -11.78 3.54 3.65
N GLY A 90 -12.03 3.02 4.84
CA GLY A 90 -11.07 2.98 5.94
C GLY A 90 -10.90 4.32 6.65
N GLU A 91 -10.27 4.26 7.82
CA GLU A 91 -9.90 5.44 8.59
C GLU A 91 -8.68 6.13 7.96
N PRO A 92 -8.64 7.45 7.91
CA PRO A 92 -7.46 8.17 7.44
C PRO A 92 -6.30 8.02 8.43
N THR A 93 -5.07 8.06 7.92
CA THR A 93 -3.86 8.09 8.75
C THR A 93 -3.86 9.32 9.66
N LYS A 94 -3.67 9.09 10.96
CA LYS A 94 -3.60 10.17 11.95
C LYS A 94 -2.22 10.82 11.90
N THR A 95 -2.16 12.08 11.54
CA THR A 95 -0.92 12.85 11.43
C THR A 95 -0.68 13.78 12.64
N GLU A 96 -1.71 13.98 13.46
CA GLU A 96 -1.66 14.91 14.58
C GLU A 96 -0.69 14.46 15.67
N GLY A 97 0.13 15.39 16.16
CA GLY A 97 1.10 15.14 17.25
C GLY A 97 2.33 14.34 16.81
N ILE A 98 2.54 14.14 15.51
CA ILE A 98 3.75 13.54 14.95
C ILE A 98 4.68 14.67 14.50
N HIS A 99 5.89 14.72 15.10
CA HIS A 99 6.87 15.77 14.80
C HIS A 99 8.10 15.24 14.09
N ARG A 100 8.55 14.00 14.44
CA ARG A 100 9.66 13.32 13.77
C ARG A 100 9.31 11.86 13.57
N CYS A 101 9.23 11.43 12.33
CA CYS A 101 8.83 10.07 12.04
C CYS A 101 9.71 9.40 10.98
N ALA A 102 9.78 8.07 11.06
CA ALA A 102 10.25 7.23 9.97
C ALA A 102 9.05 6.61 9.27
N VAL A 103 8.91 6.84 7.96
CA VAL A 103 7.91 6.16 7.13
C VAL A 103 8.63 5.12 6.29
N ILE A 104 8.21 3.86 6.41
CA ILE A 104 8.88 2.72 5.81
C ILE A 104 7.99 2.09 4.75
N GLY A 105 8.50 2.04 3.52
CA GLY A 105 7.82 1.40 2.38
C GLY A 105 8.58 0.20 1.85
N GLY A 106 7.90 -0.93 1.63
CA GLY A 106 8.51 -2.12 1.01
C GLY A 106 7.82 -2.53 -0.29
N GLY A 107 8.57 -2.59 -1.40
CA GLY A 107 8.04 -2.95 -2.71
C GLY A 107 6.90 -2.03 -3.15
N LEU A 108 5.73 -2.59 -3.48
CA LEU A 108 4.53 -1.79 -3.81
C LEU A 108 4.05 -0.93 -2.63
N GLY A 109 4.36 -1.32 -1.38
CA GLY A 109 4.02 -0.53 -0.19
C GLY A 109 4.58 0.89 -0.22
N VAL A 110 5.59 1.16 -1.04
CA VAL A 110 6.12 2.51 -1.28
C VAL A 110 5.06 3.45 -1.87
N ALA A 111 4.21 2.97 -2.77
CA ALA A 111 3.12 3.75 -3.35
C ALA A 111 2.04 4.12 -2.31
N ILE A 112 1.95 3.33 -1.22
CA ILE A 112 1.03 3.55 -0.10
C ILE A 112 1.68 4.45 0.95
N ALA A 113 2.99 4.29 1.18
CA ALA A 113 3.79 5.10 2.10
C ALA A 113 3.91 6.56 1.63
N TYR A 114 4.00 6.77 0.32
CA TYR A 114 4.14 8.08 -0.30
C TYR A 114 3.08 9.12 0.15
N PRO A 115 1.76 8.88 0.00
CA PRO A 115 0.76 9.87 0.41
C PRO A 115 0.76 10.14 1.92
N GLN A 116 1.14 9.17 2.75
CA GLN A 116 1.24 9.34 4.19
C GLN A 116 2.49 10.17 4.56
N ALA A 117 3.65 9.86 3.97
CA ALA A 117 4.87 10.64 4.14
C ALA A 117 4.67 12.10 3.71
N LYS A 118 4.05 12.29 2.54
CA LYS A 118 3.73 13.62 2.02
C LYS A 118 2.83 14.41 2.96
N ALA A 119 1.76 13.80 3.49
CA ALA A 119 0.84 14.46 4.40
C ALA A 119 1.51 14.86 5.72
N LEU A 120 2.41 14.03 6.26
CA LEU A 120 3.20 14.33 7.45
C LEU A 120 4.19 15.47 7.20
N HIS A 121 4.91 15.41 6.08
CA HIS A 121 5.86 16.44 5.68
C HIS A 121 5.17 17.79 5.42
N ASP A 122 4.04 17.77 4.71
CA ASP A 122 3.22 18.98 4.46
C ASP A 122 2.65 19.58 5.76
N ALA A 123 2.41 18.73 6.78
CA ALA A 123 2.00 19.17 8.11
C ALA A 123 3.16 19.70 8.98
N GLY A 124 4.39 19.67 8.48
CA GLY A 124 5.58 20.21 9.13
C GLY A 124 6.36 19.20 9.97
N ALA A 125 6.08 17.91 9.87
CA ALA A 125 6.88 16.87 10.51
C ALA A 125 8.22 16.66 9.79
N GLU A 126 9.26 16.33 10.54
CA GLU A 126 10.53 15.82 9.99
C GLU A 126 10.33 14.34 9.62
N VAL A 127 10.36 14.05 8.31
CA VAL A 127 10.05 12.72 7.77
C VAL A 127 11.31 12.10 7.18
N ASP A 128 11.77 10.99 7.75
CA ASP A 128 12.75 10.09 7.14
C ASP A 128 11.98 8.99 6.39
N LEU A 129 12.01 9.03 5.05
CA LEU A 129 11.32 8.05 4.20
C LEU A 129 12.31 6.96 3.80
N ILE A 130 12.12 5.75 4.34
CA ILE A 130 12.97 4.59 4.11
C ILE A 130 12.23 3.61 3.21
N VAL A 131 12.72 3.42 1.98
CA VAL A 131 12.04 2.55 1.01
C VAL A 131 12.95 1.43 0.55
N GLY A 132 12.38 0.24 0.35
CA GLY A 132 13.10 -0.96 -0.03
C GLY A 132 12.55 -1.62 -1.29
N PHE A 133 13.45 -2.01 -2.18
CA PHE A 133 13.15 -2.72 -3.41
C PHE A 133 14.11 -3.91 -3.58
N ARG A 134 13.77 -4.87 -4.45
CA ARG A 134 14.66 -5.98 -4.75
C ARG A 134 15.90 -5.54 -5.52
N ASN A 135 15.73 -4.62 -6.47
CA ASN A 135 16.78 -4.04 -7.30
C ASN A 135 16.40 -2.63 -7.77
N GLU A 136 17.36 -1.92 -8.40
CA GLU A 136 17.17 -0.55 -8.86
C GLU A 136 16.09 -0.37 -9.93
N HIS A 137 15.87 -1.39 -10.81
CA HIS A 137 14.88 -1.31 -11.89
C HIS A 137 13.44 -1.33 -11.36
N LEU A 138 13.25 -1.75 -10.10
CA LEU A 138 11.95 -1.76 -9.44
C LEU A 138 11.65 -0.49 -8.66
N ILE A 139 12.59 0.45 -8.59
CA ILE A 139 12.38 1.73 -7.91
C ILE A 139 11.32 2.53 -8.66
N ILE A 140 10.30 2.97 -7.92
CA ILE A 140 9.19 3.78 -8.43
C ILE A 140 9.12 5.13 -7.71
N LEU A 141 8.55 6.14 -8.36
CA LEU A 141 8.21 7.44 -7.77
C LEU A 141 9.39 8.19 -7.13
N LYS A 142 10.62 8.01 -7.61
CA LYS A 142 11.81 8.57 -6.95
C LYS A 142 11.71 10.07 -6.72
N ASP A 143 11.34 10.84 -7.74
CA ASP A 143 11.26 12.30 -7.66
C ASP A 143 10.12 12.74 -6.73
N GLU A 144 8.98 12.02 -6.79
CA GLU A 144 7.84 12.26 -5.93
C GLU A 144 8.16 11.94 -4.46
N LEU A 145 8.96 10.88 -4.19
CA LEU A 145 9.40 10.51 -2.84
C LEU A 145 10.38 11.54 -2.27
N GLU A 146 11.33 12.02 -3.07
CA GLU A 146 12.27 13.08 -2.67
C GLU A 146 11.55 14.37 -2.26
N ALA A 147 10.47 14.70 -2.97
CA ALA A 147 9.65 15.89 -2.65
C ALA A 147 8.71 15.71 -1.44
N ALA A 148 8.50 14.48 -0.99
CA ALA A 148 7.54 14.14 0.06
C ALA A 148 8.15 13.90 1.44
N CYS A 149 9.45 14.13 1.62
CA CYS A 149 10.15 13.85 2.87
C CYS A 149 11.31 14.81 3.15
N THR A 150 11.81 14.78 4.36
CA THR A 150 13.02 15.51 4.75
C THR A 150 14.27 14.77 4.28
N ASN A 151 14.31 13.45 4.47
CA ASN A 151 15.40 12.59 4.02
C ASN A 151 14.82 11.34 3.34
N LEU A 152 15.36 10.98 2.18
CA LEU A 152 15.03 9.76 1.44
C LEU A 152 16.17 8.76 1.53
N ILE A 153 15.86 7.54 1.97
CA ILE A 153 16.78 6.42 2.04
C ILE A 153 16.21 5.28 1.18
N ILE A 154 16.88 4.96 0.08
CA ILE A 154 16.48 3.87 -0.81
C ILE A 154 17.44 2.69 -0.62
N MET A 155 16.89 1.54 -0.24
CA MET A 155 17.61 0.27 -0.09
C MET A 155 17.27 -0.68 -1.22
N THR A 156 18.23 -1.48 -1.66
CA THR A 156 17.99 -2.61 -2.58
C THR A 156 18.58 -3.89 -2.02
N ASP A 157 17.84 -5.00 -2.16
CA ASP A 157 18.29 -6.31 -1.62
C ASP A 157 19.60 -6.75 -2.25
N ASP A 158 19.78 -6.49 -3.55
CA ASP A 158 20.99 -6.84 -4.32
C ASP A 158 22.11 -5.79 -4.26
N GLY A 159 21.80 -4.57 -3.83
CA GLY A 159 22.74 -3.45 -3.76
C GLY A 159 22.95 -2.71 -5.09
N SER A 160 22.10 -2.94 -6.09
CA SER A 160 22.25 -2.34 -7.43
C SER A 160 22.21 -0.82 -7.43
N ASN A 161 21.51 -0.18 -6.49
CA ASN A 161 21.50 1.29 -6.34
C ASN A 161 22.65 1.86 -5.48
N GLY A 162 23.60 1.02 -5.06
CA GLY A 162 24.71 1.38 -4.17
C GLY A 162 24.41 1.20 -2.66
N ASN A 163 23.16 1.00 -2.25
CA ASN A 163 22.73 0.78 -0.86
C ASN A 163 22.14 -0.63 -0.69
N LYS A 164 23.00 -1.59 -0.35
CA LYS A 164 22.58 -2.98 -0.14
C LYS A 164 21.99 -3.19 1.24
N GLY A 165 20.83 -3.84 1.31
CA GLY A 165 20.25 -4.29 2.57
C GLY A 165 18.75 -4.08 2.66
N PHE A 166 18.21 -4.31 3.86
CA PHE A 166 16.77 -4.19 4.15
C PHE A 166 16.44 -2.86 4.82
N VAL A 167 15.21 -2.44 4.68
CA VAL A 167 14.68 -1.21 5.34
C VAL A 167 14.84 -1.25 6.85
N THR A 168 14.78 -2.42 7.49
CA THR A 168 15.01 -2.60 8.93
C THR A 168 16.43 -2.24 9.34
N GLN A 169 17.44 -2.58 8.52
CA GLN A 169 18.83 -2.22 8.77
C GLN A 169 19.05 -0.70 8.64
N ALA A 170 18.38 -0.08 7.64
CA ALA A 170 18.43 1.36 7.49
C ALA A 170 17.77 2.07 8.68
N LEU A 171 16.59 1.62 9.14
CA LEU A 171 15.93 2.15 10.32
C LEU A 171 16.80 2.01 11.56
N GLN A 172 17.36 0.82 11.79
CA GLN A 172 18.26 0.57 12.92
C GLN A 172 19.43 1.54 12.92
N LYS A 173 20.08 1.70 11.77
CA LYS A 173 21.21 2.65 11.62
C LYS A 173 20.80 4.09 11.96
N GLN A 174 19.64 4.56 11.46
CA GLN A 174 19.17 5.91 11.79
C GLN A 174 18.96 6.08 13.30
N ILE A 175 18.42 5.08 13.99
CA ILE A 175 18.23 5.10 15.44
C ILE A 175 19.60 5.10 16.17
N GLU A 176 20.55 4.27 15.74
CA GLU A 176 21.91 4.22 16.29
C GLU A 176 22.70 5.52 16.05
N ASP A 177 22.46 6.18 14.91
CA ASP A 177 23.03 7.49 14.56
C ASP A 177 22.37 8.67 15.36
N GLY A 178 21.45 8.36 16.29
CA GLY A 178 20.85 9.32 17.20
C GLY A 178 19.53 9.96 16.73
N ARG A 179 18.90 9.40 15.68
CA ARG A 179 17.54 9.83 15.31
C ARG A 179 16.53 9.39 16.36
N ASP A 180 15.84 10.34 16.92
CA ASP A 180 14.80 10.14 17.94
C ASP A 180 13.41 10.29 17.32
N TYR A 181 12.83 9.15 16.91
CA TYR A 181 11.51 9.10 16.27
C TYR A 181 10.42 8.99 17.34
N ASP A 182 9.41 9.86 17.26
CA ASP A 182 8.18 9.70 18.03
C ASP A 182 7.25 8.63 17.45
N THR A 183 7.31 8.44 16.13
CA THR A 183 6.45 7.49 15.42
C THR A 183 7.21 6.82 14.26
N VAL A 184 6.98 5.53 14.09
CA VAL A 184 7.39 4.75 12.91
C VAL A 184 6.13 4.26 12.22
N ILE A 185 6.04 4.45 10.90
CA ILE A 185 4.93 3.94 10.08
C ILE A 185 5.52 2.94 9.08
N ALA A 186 5.04 1.69 9.10
CA ALA A 186 5.57 0.65 8.22
C ALA A 186 4.48 0.08 7.31
N ILE A 187 4.74 0.07 6.01
CA ILE A 187 3.79 -0.29 4.95
C ILE A 187 4.46 -1.21 3.93
N GLY A 188 3.98 -2.43 3.82
CA GLY A 188 4.52 -3.39 2.87
C GLY A 188 4.21 -4.85 3.24
N PRO A 189 5.10 -5.79 2.90
CA PRO A 189 4.89 -7.19 3.24
C PRO A 189 4.76 -7.43 4.75
N LEU A 190 3.83 -8.32 5.14
CA LEU A 190 3.60 -8.65 6.56
C LEU A 190 4.87 -9.02 7.34
N PRO A 191 5.83 -9.81 6.79
CA PRO A 191 7.08 -10.08 7.49
C PRO A 191 7.92 -8.84 7.76
N MET A 192 7.93 -7.87 6.84
CA MET A 192 8.65 -6.59 7.01
C MET A 192 8.00 -5.76 8.14
N MET A 193 6.68 -5.61 8.12
CA MET A 193 5.94 -4.88 9.15
C MET A 193 6.10 -5.52 10.53
N LYS A 194 6.09 -6.86 10.61
CA LYS A 194 6.40 -7.61 11.84
C LYS A 194 7.80 -7.27 12.36
N ALA A 195 8.82 -7.36 11.49
CA ALA A 195 10.20 -7.09 11.87
C ALA A 195 10.43 -5.66 12.35
N VAL A 196 9.81 -4.67 11.70
CA VAL A 196 9.83 -3.27 12.16
C VAL A 196 9.17 -3.13 13.53
N SER A 197 8.00 -3.74 13.72
CA SER A 197 7.25 -3.69 14.99
C SER A 197 8.02 -4.34 16.16
N GLU A 198 8.69 -5.47 15.89
CA GLU A 198 9.53 -6.14 16.89
C GLU A 198 10.77 -5.33 17.26
N MET A 199 11.39 -4.64 16.28
CA MET A 199 12.53 -3.76 16.50
C MET A 199 12.18 -2.53 17.35
N THR A 200 11.06 -1.90 17.10
CA THR A 200 10.64 -0.66 17.76
C THR A 200 10.03 -0.89 19.13
N ARG A 201 9.49 -2.08 19.40
CA ARG A 201 8.85 -2.44 20.68
C ARG A 201 9.75 -2.23 21.91
N PRO A 202 10.99 -2.75 21.99
CA PRO A 202 11.87 -2.54 23.15
C PRO A 202 12.27 -1.08 23.33
N LEU A 203 12.27 -0.31 22.23
CA LEU A 203 12.58 1.11 22.22
C LEU A 203 11.38 1.98 22.58
N LYS A 204 10.18 1.39 22.71
CA LYS A 204 8.91 2.06 22.99
C LYS A 204 8.55 3.15 21.97
N ILE A 205 9.04 3.04 20.74
CA ILE A 205 8.68 3.96 19.66
C ILE A 205 7.29 3.55 19.15
N LYS A 206 6.34 4.48 19.15
CA LYS A 206 5.01 4.23 18.59
C LYS A 206 5.13 3.72 17.15
N THR A 207 4.52 2.58 16.86
CA THR A 207 4.65 1.94 15.54
C THR A 207 3.28 1.69 14.95
N ILE A 208 3.04 2.26 13.78
CA ILE A 208 1.80 2.09 13.00
C ILE A 208 2.12 1.20 11.81
N VAL A 209 1.24 0.23 11.53
CA VAL A 209 1.33 -0.65 10.36
C VAL A 209 0.06 -0.57 9.54
N SER A 210 0.20 -0.45 8.22
CA SER A 210 -0.96 -0.43 7.32
C SER A 210 -1.25 -1.84 6.82
N MET A 211 -2.28 -2.45 7.38
CA MET A 211 -2.62 -3.85 7.13
C MET A 211 -3.38 -4.03 5.81
N ASN A 212 -3.01 -5.07 5.08
CA ASN A 212 -3.51 -5.37 3.74
C ASN A 212 -4.15 -6.77 3.61
N PRO A 213 -5.10 -7.15 4.48
CA PRO A 213 -5.81 -8.42 4.35
C PRO A 213 -6.73 -8.41 3.12
N ILE A 214 -7.24 -9.59 2.75
CA ILE A 214 -8.25 -9.72 1.71
C ILE A 214 -9.49 -8.90 2.10
N MET A 215 -9.94 -8.02 1.22
CA MET A 215 -11.13 -7.19 1.39
C MET A 215 -12.06 -7.38 0.18
N ILE A 216 -13.35 -7.58 0.43
CA ILE A 216 -14.36 -7.79 -0.61
C ILE A 216 -15.41 -6.69 -0.55
N ASP A 217 -16.01 -6.50 0.63
CA ASP A 217 -17.11 -5.58 0.84
C ASP A 217 -16.65 -4.14 1.16
N GLY A 218 -15.71 -3.98 2.09
CA GLY A 218 -15.16 -2.68 2.48
C GLY A 218 -15.97 -1.92 3.52
N THR A 219 -17.08 -2.48 4.03
CA THR A 219 -18.00 -1.84 4.99
C THR A 219 -18.12 -2.56 6.34
N GLY A 220 -17.27 -3.57 6.58
CA GLY A 220 -17.25 -4.35 7.82
C GLY A 220 -18.25 -5.52 7.86
N MET A 221 -19.06 -5.71 6.82
CA MET A 221 -20.15 -6.71 6.86
C MET A 221 -19.67 -8.14 6.58
N CYS A 222 -18.78 -8.33 5.61
CA CYS A 222 -18.40 -9.69 5.17
C CYS A 222 -17.38 -10.38 6.09
N GLY A 223 -16.68 -9.65 6.95
CA GLY A 223 -15.66 -10.21 7.85
C GLY A 223 -14.39 -10.74 7.16
N GLY A 224 -14.23 -10.55 5.85
CA GLY A 224 -13.08 -11.03 5.08
C GLY A 224 -11.75 -10.47 5.58
N CYS A 225 -11.75 -9.20 5.95
CA CYS A 225 -10.57 -8.45 6.38
C CYS A 225 -10.31 -8.47 7.91
N ARG A 226 -10.93 -9.41 8.65
CA ARG A 226 -10.71 -9.50 10.10
C ARG A 226 -9.27 -9.88 10.43
N LEU A 227 -8.77 -9.30 11.50
CA LEU A 227 -7.46 -9.59 12.11
C LEU A 227 -7.56 -9.39 13.62
N THR A 228 -6.62 -9.96 14.37
CA THR A 228 -6.53 -9.76 15.82
C THR A 228 -5.55 -8.64 16.16
N VAL A 229 -6.03 -7.64 16.90
CA VAL A 229 -5.22 -6.52 17.41
C VAL A 229 -5.46 -6.37 18.90
N GLY A 230 -4.42 -6.53 19.72
CA GLY A 230 -4.54 -6.46 21.18
C GLY A 230 -5.47 -7.52 21.79
N GLY A 231 -5.62 -8.67 21.13
CA GLY A 231 -6.52 -9.75 21.53
C GLY A 231 -7.98 -9.55 21.13
N GLU A 232 -8.30 -8.44 20.44
CA GLU A 232 -9.65 -8.16 19.92
C GLU A 232 -9.72 -8.37 18.40
N THR A 233 -10.86 -8.85 17.91
CA THR A 233 -11.12 -8.91 16.46
C THR A 233 -11.41 -7.50 15.93
N LYS A 234 -10.65 -7.07 14.94
CA LYS A 234 -10.85 -5.82 14.17
C LYS A 234 -11.07 -6.13 12.70
N PHE A 235 -11.69 -5.19 11.99
CA PHE A 235 -11.90 -5.26 10.54
C PHE A 235 -11.12 -4.16 9.86
N ALA A 236 -10.07 -4.53 9.10
CA ALA A 236 -9.18 -3.55 8.50
C ALA A 236 -9.88 -2.53 7.59
N CYS A 237 -11.02 -2.87 7.02
CA CYS A 237 -11.77 -1.96 6.16
C CYS A 237 -12.55 -0.85 6.89
N VAL A 238 -12.80 -0.97 8.19
CA VAL A 238 -13.56 0.02 8.98
C VAL A 238 -12.85 0.47 10.25
N ASP A 239 -12.05 -0.40 10.90
CA ASP A 239 -11.25 -0.06 12.08
C ASP A 239 -9.84 0.41 11.72
N GLY A 240 -9.40 0.18 10.45
CA GLY A 240 -8.08 0.45 9.94
C GLY A 240 -8.14 1.18 8.58
N PRO A 241 -7.15 0.98 7.71
CA PRO A 241 -6.16 -0.09 7.67
C PRO A 241 -4.97 0.06 8.62
N ASP A 242 -4.79 1.23 9.25
CA ASP A 242 -3.67 1.53 10.12
C ASP A 242 -3.93 1.05 11.55
N PHE A 243 -3.00 0.26 12.10
CA PHE A 243 -3.10 -0.30 13.46
C PHE A 243 -1.78 -0.14 14.23
N ASP A 244 -1.86 -0.24 15.56
CA ASP A 244 -0.67 -0.35 16.41
C ASP A 244 0.06 -1.66 16.09
N GLY A 245 1.23 -1.56 15.47
CA GLY A 245 2.04 -2.71 15.07
C GLY A 245 2.51 -3.56 16.26
N HIS A 246 2.54 -3.01 17.47
CA HIS A 246 2.87 -3.76 18.67
C HIS A 246 1.72 -4.64 19.16
N LEU A 247 0.50 -4.44 18.68
CA LEU A 247 -0.68 -5.17 19.09
C LEU A 247 -1.21 -6.13 18.04
N VAL A 248 -0.75 -6.03 16.77
CA VAL A 248 -1.19 -6.90 15.66
C VAL A 248 -0.66 -8.31 15.83
N ASP A 249 -1.55 -9.31 15.68
CA ASP A 249 -1.16 -10.71 15.50
C ASP A 249 -0.75 -10.96 14.03
N PHE A 250 0.53 -10.78 13.75
CA PHE A 250 1.09 -10.97 12.42
C PHE A 250 1.09 -12.45 11.98
N ASP A 251 1.16 -13.39 12.91
CA ASP A 251 1.19 -14.82 12.55
C ASP A 251 -0.18 -15.28 12.08
N GLU A 252 -1.26 -14.85 12.75
CA GLU A 252 -2.63 -15.02 12.26
C GLU A 252 -2.81 -14.33 10.89
N ALA A 253 -2.39 -13.08 10.75
CA ALA A 253 -2.54 -12.33 9.51
C ALA A 253 -1.84 -13.02 8.33
N MET A 254 -0.61 -13.53 8.53
CA MET A 254 0.13 -14.29 7.52
C MET A 254 -0.55 -15.63 7.19
N ALA A 255 -1.09 -16.34 8.18
CA ALA A 255 -1.82 -17.58 7.96
C ALA A 255 -3.08 -17.35 7.12
N ARG A 256 -3.84 -16.29 7.45
CA ARG A 256 -5.05 -15.90 6.70
C ARG A 256 -4.75 -15.48 5.26
N GLY A 257 -3.66 -14.74 5.02
CA GLY A 257 -3.22 -14.35 3.68
C GLY A 257 -2.83 -15.52 2.77
N ARG A 258 -2.77 -16.74 3.29
CA ARG A 258 -2.47 -17.96 2.52
C ARG A 258 -3.70 -18.81 2.17
N MET A 259 -4.88 -18.45 2.69
CA MET A 259 -6.07 -19.31 2.63
C MET A 259 -6.52 -19.67 1.21
N PHE A 260 -6.36 -18.77 0.24
CA PHE A 260 -6.88 -18.96 -1.13
C PHE A 260 -5.78 -19.17 -2.19
N ARG A 261 -4.54 -19.45 -1.78
CA ARG A 261 -3.41 -19.60 -2.71
C ARG A 261 -3.64 -20.67 -3.81
N ALA A 262 -4.31 -21.76 -3.47
CA ALA A 262 -4.58 -22.84 -4.43
C ALA A 262 -5.63 -22.39 -5.47
N GLU A 263 -6.64 -21.66 -5.02
CA GLU A 263 -7.70 -21.10 -5.87
C GLU A 263 -7.15 -20.01 -6.78
N GLU A 264 -6.31 -19.14 -6.26
CA GLU A 264 -5.61 -18.09 -7.01
C GLU A 264 -4.71 -18.68 -8.10
N ALA A 265 -3.96 -19.75 -7.78
CA ALA A 265 -3.11 -20.44 -8.75
C ALA A 265 -3.95 -21.04 -9.90
N ARG A 266 -5.07 -21.70 -9.58
CA ARG A 266 -5.99 -22.26 -10.59
C ARG A 266 -6.63 -21.17 -11.45
N ALA A 267 -7.03 -20.04 -10.84
CA ALA A 267 -7.60 -18.92 -11.57
C ALA A 267 -6.59 -18.33 -12.56
N LYS A 268 -5.34 -18.21 -12.15
CA LYS A 268 -4.25 -17.71 -12.99
C LYS A 268 -3.94 -18.66 -14.17
N GLU A 269 -3.90 -19.97 -13.94
CA GLU A 269 -3.73 -20.97 -14.99
C GLU A 269 -4.86 -20.91 -16.02
N LYS A 270 -6.12 -20.87 -15.56
CA LYS A 270 -7.29 -20.78 -16.44
C LYS A 270 -7.27 -19.51 -17.28
N HIS A 271 -6.83 -18.39 -16.70
CA HIS A 271 -6.70 -17.12 -17.41
C HIS A 271 -5.63 -17.19 -18.50
N PHE A 272 -4.46 -17.74 -18.18
CA PHE A 272 -3.39 -17.92 -19.17
C PHE A 272 -3.85 -18.78 -20.36
N CYS A 273 -4.54 -19.89 -20.11
CA CYS A 273 -5.12 -20.73 -21.17
C CYS A 273 -6.12 -19.97 -22.04
N ASN A 274 -6.93 -19.08 -21.45
CA ASN A 274 -7.89 -18.27 -22.22
C ASN A 274 -7.22 -17.21 -23.08
N LEU A 275 -6.06 -16.67 -22.68
CA LEU A 275 -5.30 -15.68 -23.44
C LEU A 275 -4.46 -16.29 -24.55
N THR A 276 -3.86 -17.45 -24.31
CA THR A 276 -2.91 -18.07 -25.24
C THR A 276 -3.53 -19.14 -26.14
N GLY A 277 -4.74 -19.61 -25.81
CA GLY A 277 -5.39 -20.73 -26.50
C GLY A 277 -4.71 -22.10 -26.27
N GLU A 278 -3.72 -22.15 -25.37
CA GLU A 278 -3.00 -23.38 -25.03
C GLU A 278 -3.57 -23.97 -23.73
N ALA A 279 -4.28 -25.09 -23.85
CA ALA A 279 -4.58 -25.95 -22.72
C ALA A 279 -3.29 -26.73 -22.34
N ARG A 280 -2.81 -26.57 -21.13
CA ARG A 280 -1.76 -27.41 -20.56
C ARG A 280 -2.37 -28.59 -19.81
#